data_1e9a05e7fd20059636157dbb4639824c
#
_entry.id   1e9a05e7fd20059636157dbb4639824c
#
_cell.length_a   1.000
_cell.length_b   1.000
_cell.length_c   1.000
_cell.angle_alpha   90.00
_cell.angle_beta   90.00
_cell.angle_gamma   90.00
#
_symmetry.space_group_name_H-M   'P 1'
#
loop_
_entity.id
_entity.type
_entity.pdbx_description
1 polymer ?
#
loop_
_entity_poly.entity_id
_entity_poly.type
_entity_poly.pdbx_seq_one_letter_code
_entity_poly.pdbx_strand_id
1 'polypeptide(L)'
;TGYLPIAHSPDNIIAPVVSYTAFATSLTSALVGLGFDVIDLYEEAVKGLKSQGYTGIYVIYDEFSKYLEANITDASVSDTKMLQDFAEKCNRSGELQLHLMLISHKEIANYIDKLPKQKVDGWRGVSERFKHIHLNNNFTQTYEIVESAIHKKKDLWEEFCEEYKSSF
;
A
#
# COMPACT_ATOMS: atom_id res chain seq x y z
N THR A 1 1.53 11.92 3.94
CA THR A 1 2.38 11.59 2.78
C THR A 1 3.70 11.03 3.31
N GLY A 2 3.70 9.72 3.59
CA GLY A 2 4.90 9.03 4.05
C GLY A 2 5.67 8.52 2.85
N TYR A 3 6.89 9.02 2.65
CA TYR A 3 7.87 8.42 1.77
C TYR A 3 8.60 7.34 2.56
N LEU A 4 8.46 6.08 2.15
CA LEU A 4 9.38 5.03 2.58
C LEU A 4 10.61 5.08 1.69
N PRO A 5 11.84 5.23 2.25
CA PRO A 5 13.05 5.11 1.45
C PRO A 5 13.20 3.66 1.03
N ILE A 6 13.12 3.43 -0.28
CA ILE A 6 13.45 2.15 -0.87
C ILE A 6 14.97 2.05 -0.89
N ALA A 7 15.51 0.93 -0.39
CA ALA A 7 16.95 0.69 -0.30
C ALA A 7 17.63 0.94 -1.66
N HIS A 8 18.58 1.83 -1.69
CA HIS A 8 19.40 2.12 -2.85
C HIS A 8 20.26 0.91 -3.22
N SER A 9 20.02 0.35 -4.39
CA SER A 9 21.11 -0.17 -5.20
C SER A 9 21.67 1.00 -6.02
N PRO A 10 22.98 1.23 -6.11
CA PRO A 10 23.55 2.46 -6.68
C PRO A 10 23.27 2.66 -8.16
N ASP A 11 22.67 1.71 -8.85
CA ASP A 11 22.49 1.73 -10.30
C ASP A 11 21.02 1.71 -10.76
N ASN A 12 20.04 1.79 -9.85
CA ASN A 12 18.62 1.77 -10.21
C ASN A 12 17.95 3.12 -9.95
N ILE A 13 17.66 3.83 -11.01
CA ILE A 13 16.83 5.03 -10.99
C ILE A 13 15.42 4.58 -10.63
N ILE A 14 14.97 4.96 -9.43
CA ILE A 14 13.59 4.79 -9.03
C ILE A 14 12.77 5.80 -9.81
N ALA A 15 11.88 5.30 -10.67
CA ALA A 15 10.87 6.14 -11.26
C ALA A 15 10.03 6.79 -10.15
N PRO A 16 9.69 8.08 -10.25
CA PRO A 16 8.92 8.76 -9.22
C PRO A 16 7.63 8.00 -8.96
N VAL A 17 7.36 7.72 -7.68
CA VAL A 17 6.05 7.21 -7.26
C VAL A 17 5.05 8.31 -7.55
N VAL A 18 4.34 8.15 -8.63
CA VAL A 18 3.27 9.08 -9.00
C VAL A 18 2.02 8.63 -8.28
N SER A 19 1.65 9.32 -7.22
CA SER A 19 0.37 9.15 -6.55
C SER A 19 -0.74 9.70 -7.46
N TYR A 20 -1.22 8.86 -8.38
CA TYR A 20 -2.35 9.17 -9.26
C TYR A 20 -3.53 8.24 -8.99
N THR A 21 -4.15 8.36 -7.84
CA THR A 21 -5.40 7.65 -7.59
C THR A 21 -6.49 8.00 -8.62
N ALA A 22 -6.62 9.25 -8.99
CA ALA A 22 -7.63 9.67 -9.96
C ALA A 22 -7.28 9.31 -11.42
N PHE A 23 -6.03 9.51 -11.85
CA PHE A 23 -5.63 9.26 -13.22
C PHE A 23 -5.47 7.78 -13.52
N ALA A 24 -4.86 7.03 -12.61
CA ALA A 24 -4.74 5.57 -12.75
C ALA A 24 -6.11 4.89 -12.77
N THR A 25 -7.02 5.28 -11.89
CA THR A 25 -8.40 4.75 -11.88
C THR A 25 -9.12 5.07 -13.19
N SER A 26 -9.01 6.29 -13.69
CA SER A 26 -9.66 6.70 -14.95
C SER A 26 -9.09 5.95 -16.16
N LEU A 27 -7.76 5.83 -16.25
CA LEU A 27 -7.11 5.12 -17.36
C LEU A 27 -7.39 3.62 -17.30
N THR A 28 -7.28 3.01 -16.12
CA THR A 28 -7.58 1.58 -15.93
C THR A 28 -9.04 1.29 -16.26
N SER A 29 -9.98 2.13 -15.80
CA SER A 29 -11.39 1.98 -16.12
C SER A 29 -11.67 2.11 -17.61
N ALA A 30 -11.00 3.04 -18.31
CA ALA A 30 -11.13 3.20 -19.75
C ALA A 30 -10.59 1.98 -20.50
N LEU A 31 -9.44 1.44 -20.11
CA LEU A 31 -8.83 0.26 -20.75
C LEU A 31 -9.64 -1.01 -20.49
N VAL A 32 -10.15 -1.19 -19.29
CA VAL A 32 -11.07 -2.31 -18.95
C VAL A 32 -12.37 -2.18 -19.74
N GLY A 33 -12.89 -0.96 -19.89
CA GLY A 33 -14.05 -0.70 -20.77
C GLY A 33 -13.83 -1.05 -22.25
N LEU A 34 -12.56 -1.13 -22.68
CA LEU A 34 -12.16 -1.61 -24.01
C LEU A 34 -11.90 -3.13 -24.06
N GLY A 35 -12.14 -3.86 -22.96
CA GLY A 35 -11.99 -5.32 -22.89
C GLY A 35 -10.58 -5.81 -22.53
N PHE A 36 -9.70 -4.93 -22.07
CA PHE A 36 -8.39 -5.35 -21.54
C PHE A 36 -8.53 -5.87 -20.11
N ASP A 37 -7.86 -6.98 -19.82
CA ASP A 37 -7.70 -7.45 -18.45
C ASP A 37 -6.68 -6.59 -17.70
N VAL A 38 -6.97 -6.22 -16.45
CA VAL A 38 -6.10 -5.37 -15.64
C VAL A 38 -4.74 -6.03 -15.42
N ILE A 39 -4.71 -7.33 -15.23
CA ILE A 39 -3.48 -8.10 -14.96
C ILE A 39 -2.61 -8.11 -16.20
N ASP A 40 -3.20 -8.34 -17.36
CA ASP A 40 -2.47 -8.35 -18.63
C ASP A 40 -1.85 -6.98 -18.94
N LEU A 41 -2.52 -5.88 -18.59
CA LEU A 41 -1.98 -4.53 -18.73
C LEU A 41 -0.73 -4.32 -17.87
N TYR A 42 -0.73 -4.80 -16.62
CA TYR A 42 0.47 -4.73 -15.77
C TYR A 42 1.59 -5.62 -16.29
N GLU A 43 1.31 -6.80 -16.82
CA GLU A 43 2.33 -7.66 -17.44
C GLU A 43 2.98 -7.00 -18.66
N GLU A 44 2.17 -6.43 -19.54
CA GLU A 44 2.70 -5.72 -20.73
C GLU A 44 3.52 -4.49 -20.30
N ALA A 45 3.09 -3.76 -19.27
CA ALA A 45 3.85 -2.65 -18.71
C ALA A 45 5.22 -3.12 -18.18
N VAL A 46 5.28 -4.24 -17.43
CA VAL A 46 6.55 -4.79 -16.94
C VAL A 46 7.46 -5.20 -18.10
N LYS A 47 6.92 -5.84 -19.15
CA LYS A 47 7.70 -6.19 -20.35
C LYS A 47 8.27 -4.96 -21.05
N GLY A 48 7.47 -3.93 -21.20
CA GLY A 48 7.90 -2.66 -21.78
C GLY A 48 9.00 -1.98 -20.96
N LEU A 49 8.89 -1.98 -19.64
CA LEU A 49 9.86 -1.40 -18.72
C LEU A 49 11.19 -2.18 -18.68
N LYS A 50 11.16 -3.51 -18.87
CA LYS A 50 12.38 -4.33 -18.94
C LYS A 50 13.29 -3.86 -20.08
N SER A 51 12.73 -3.47 -21.22
CA SER A 51 13.50 -2.92 -22.34
C SER A 51 14.19 -1.59 -22.01
N GLN A 52 13.75 -0.90 -20.97
CA GLN A 52 14.30 0.36 -20.47
C GLN A 52 15.22 0.19 -19.25
N GLY A 53 15.53 -1.07 -18.88
CA GLY A 53 16.45 -1.38 -17.78
C GLY A 53 15.78 -1.56 -16.40
N TYR A 54 14.46 -1.53 -16.32
CA TYR A 54 13.75 -1.82 -15.07
C TYR A 54 13.56 -3.32 -14.87
N THR A 55 13.55 -3.77 -13.61
CA THR A 55 13.39 -5.19 -13.25
C THR A 55 11.97 -5.59 -12.93
N GLY A 56 11.10 -4.62 -12.67
CA GLY A 56 9.71 -4.91 -12.33
C GLY A 56 8.91 -3.68 -11.91
N ILE A 57 7.69 -3.92 -11.44
CA ILE A 57 6.75 -2.90 -10.96
C ILE A 57 6.32 -3.23 -9.53
N TYR A 58 6.30 -2.22 -8.66
CA TYR A 58 5.58 -2.23 -7.39
C TYR A 58 4.30 -1.42 -7.51
N VAL A 59 3.17 -2.07 -7.31
CA VAL A 59 1.86 -1.43 -7.20
C VAL A 59 1.56 -1.26 -5.72
N ILE A 60 1.42 -0.02 -5.26
CA ILE A 60 1.08 0.30 -3.88
C ILE A 60 -0.32 0.90 -3.87
N TYR A 61 -1.26 0.19 -3.25
CA TYR A 61 -2.60 0.66 -3.03
C TYR A 61 -2.74 1.13 -1.59
N ASP A 62 -2.50 2.43 -1.38
CA ASP A 62 -2.69 3.06 -0.08
C ASP A 62 -4.18 3.25 0.23
N GLU A 63 -4.51 3.27 1.51
CA GLU A 63 -5.89 3.39 1.99
C GLU A 63 -6.85 2.29 1.46
N PHE A 64 -6.38 1.08 1.27
CA PHE A 64 -7.21 -0.06 0.87
C PHE A 64 -8.39 -0.30 1.81
N SER A 65 -8.27 0.14 3.08
CA SER A 65 -9.37 0.18 4.05
C SER A 65 -10.59 0.91 3.51
N LYS A 66 -10.42 2.07 2.88
CA LYS A 66 -11.53 2.86 2.34
C LYS A 66 -12.22 2.16 1.17
N TYR A 67 -11.42 1.47 0.34
CA TYR A 67 -11.99 0.62 -0.71
C TYR A 67 -12.85 -0.49 -0.12
N LEU A 68 -12.36 -1.18 0.92
CA LEU A 68 -13.11 -2.22 1.60
C LEU A 68 -14.40 -1.66 2.21
N GLU A 69 -14.34 -0.56 2.95
CA GLU A 69 -15.50 0.06 3.58
C GLU A 69 -16.58 0.46 2.57
N ALA A 70 -16.17 0.95 1.41
CA ALA A 70 -17.10 1.39 0.37
C ALA A 70 -17.69 0.24 -0.45
N ASN A 71 -16.93 -0.83 -0.69
CA ASN A 71 -17.27 -1.81 -1.72
C ASN A 71 -17.43 -3.25 -1.21
N ILE A 72 -17.03 -3.56 0.02
CA ILE A 72 -16.96 -4.96 0.49
C ILE A 72 -18.32 -5.67 0.46
N THR A 73 -19.40 -4.92 0.70
CA THR A 73 -20.77 -5.43 0.66
C THR A 73 -21.24 -5.69 -0.77
N ASP A 74 -20.84 -4.83 -1.71
CA ASP A 74 -21.32 -4.83 -3.08
C ASP A 74 -20.37 -5.52 -4.05
N ALA A 75 -19.11 -5.74 -3.62
CA ALA A 75 -18.09 -6.44 -4.39
C ALA A 75 -18.63 -7.77 -4.92
N SER A 76 -18.50 -7.95 -6.23
CA SER A 76 -18.88 -9.17 -6.92
C SER A 76 -17.85 -10.29 -6.70
N VAL A 77 -18.23 -11.50 -7.04
CA VAL A 77 -17.29 -12.65 -7.09
C VAL A 77 -16.15 -12.36 -8.09
N SER A 78 -16.44 -11.61 -9.16
CA SER A 78 -15.45 -11.21 -10.16
C SER A 78 -14.39 -10.29 -9.57
N ASP A 79 -14.77 -9.35 -8.70
CA ASP A 79 -13.83 -8.39 -8.10
C ASP A 79 -12.85 -9.07 -7.15
N THR A 80 -13.36 -9.96 -6.29
CA THR A 80 -12.51 -10.76 -5.40
C THR A 80 -11.61 -11.72 -6.18
N LYS A 81 -12.13 -12.29 -7.28
CA LYS A 81 -11.34 -13.15 -8.16
C LYS A 81 -10.20 -12.37 -8.83
N MET A 82 -10.46 -11.18 -9.33
CA MET A 82 -9.44 -10.33 -9.95
C MET A 82 -8.29 -10.05 -8.98
N LEU A 83 -8.57 -9.71 -7.72
CA LEU A 83 -7.54 -9.50 -6.70
C LEU A 83 -6.75 -10.78 -6.38
N GLN A 84 -7.42 -11.94 -6.35
CA GLN A 84 -6.77 -13.24 -6.17
C GLN A 84 -5.82 -13.54 -7.34
N ASP A 85 -6.31 -13.40 -8.57
CA ASP A 85 -5.55 -13.67 -9.78
C ASP A 85 -4.33 -12.72 -9.88
N PHE A 86 -4.49 -11.45 -9.49
CA PHE A 86 -3.38 -10.50 -9.43
C PHE A 86 -2.32 -10.90 -8.39
N ALA A 87 -2.73 -11.29 -7.19
CA ALA A 87 -1.80 -11.77 -6.17
C ALA A 87 -1.06 -13.05 -6.61
N GLU A 88 -1.76 -13.99 -7.27
CA GLU A 88 -1.14 -15.18 -7.83
C GLU A 88 -0.12 -14.84 -8.93
N LYS A 89 -0.44 -13.85 -9.76
CA LYS A 89 0.46 -13.36 -10.80
C LYS A 89 1.72 -12.76 -10.21
N CYS A 90 1.59 -11.95 -9.15
CA CYS A 90 2.73 -11.42 -8.41
C CYS A 90 3.63 -12.55 -7.88
N ASN A 91 3.05 -13.58 -7.28
CA ASN A 91 3.79 -14.71 -6.73
C ASN A 91 4.53 -15.56 -7.79
N ARG A 92 4.08 -15.51 -9.04
CA ARG A 92 4.65 -16.27 -10.17
C ARG A 92 5.45 -15.41 -11.15
N SER A 93 5.67 -14.14 -10.83
CA SER A 93 6.21 -13.15 -11.80
C SER A 93 7.64 -13.41 -12.26
N GLY A 94 8.44 -14.18 -11.50
CA GLY A 94 9.79 -14.59 -11.92
C GLY A 94 10.72 -13.42 -12.22
N GLU A 95 11.34 -13.43 -13.41
CA GLU A 95 12.25 -12.34 -13.85
C GLU A 95 11.54 -11.02 -14.19
N LEU A 96 10.26 -11.07 -14.56
CA LEU A 96 9.42 -9.90 -14.81
C LEU A 96 8.65 -9.58 -13.54
N GLN A 97 9.33 -8.98 -12.57
CA GLN A 97 8.80 -8.84 -11.23
C GLN A 97 7.58 -7.90 -11.19
N LEU A 98 6.49 -8.43 -10.65
CA LEU A 98 5.28 -7.68 -10.36
C LEU A 98 4.93 -7.88 -8.88
N HIS A 99 4.76 -6.77 -8.16
CA HIS A 99 4.43 -6.78 -6.74
C HIS A 99 3.23 -5.90 -6.46
N LEU A 100 2.34 -6.39 -5.60
CA LEU A 100 1.18 -5.65 -5.11
C LEU A 100 1.26 -5.51 -3.59
N MET A 101 1.19 -4.28 -3.10
CA MET A 101 1.12 -3.96 -1.68
C MET A 101 -0.21 -3.25 -1.39
N LEU A 102 -0.98 -3.81 -0.49
CA LEU A 102 -2.22 -3.22 0.00
C LEU A 102 -1.99 -2.69 1.42
N ILE A 103 -2.26 -1.42 1.66
CA ILE A 103 -2.10 -0.78 2.97
C ILE A 103 -3.47 -0.56 3.58
N SER A 104 -3.70 -1.17 4.75
CA SER A 104 -4.98 -1.16 5.44
C SER A 104 -4.80 -0.90 6.94
N HIS A 105 -5.76 -0.21 7.56
CA HIS A 105 -5.78 0.02 9.01
C HIS A 105 -6.19 -1.21 9.81
N LYS A 106 -6.93 -2.13 9.19
CA LYS A 106 -7.41 -3.37 9.79
C LYS A 106 -7.23 -4.52 8.82
N GLU A 107 -7.17 -5.72 9.33
CA GLU A 107 -7.19 -6.93 8.50
C GLU A 107 -8.52 -7.08 7.75
N ILE A 108 -8.47 -7.70 6.57
CA ILE A 108 -9.67 -8.00 5.78
C ILE A 108 -10.70 -8.78 6.62
N ALA A 109 -10.24 -9.68 7.47
CA ALA A 109 -11.09 -10.46 8.38
C ALA A 109 -12.05 -9.57 9.20
N ASN A 110 -11.59 -8.42 9.66
CA ASN A 110 -12.41 -7.50 10.47
C ASN A 110 -13.55 -6.80 9.69
N TYR A 111 -13.51 -6.85 8.37
CA TYR A 111 -14.54 -6.26 7.52
C TYR A 111 -15.59 -7.29 7.05
N ILE A 112 -15.26 -8.58 7.05
CA ILE A 112 -16.08 -9.63 6.44
C ILE A 112 -17.02 -10.36 7.40
N ASP A 113 -16.89 -10.16 8.70
CA ASP A 113 -17.62 -10.93 9.74
C ASP A 113 -19.15 -10.93 9.58
N LYS A 114 -19.71 -9.89 8.96
CA LYS A 114 -21.16 -9.72 8.77
C LYS A 114 -21.64 -10.04 7.36
N LEU A 115 -20.77 -10.49 6.48
CA LEU A 115 -21.12 -10.78 5.09
C LEU A 115 -21.70 -12.16 4.91
N PRO A 116 -22.51 -12.37 3.84
CA PRO A 116 -22.94 -13.71 3.43
C PRO A 116 -21.74 -14.64 3.16
N LYS A 117 -21.87 -15.92 3.49
CA LYS A 117 -20.79 -16.92 3.43
C LYS A 117 -20.00 -16.88 2.10
N GLN A 118 -20.69 -16.80 0.97
CA GLN A 118 -20.04 -16.78 -0.35
C GLN A 118 -19.09 -15.59 -0.51
N LYS A 119 -19.45 -14.41 0.02
CA LYS A 119 -18.59 -13.21 0.00
C LYS A 119 -17.44 -13.34 0.99
N VAL A 120 -17.69 -13.91 2.17
CA VAL A 120 -16.64 -14.24 3.15
C VAL A 120 -15.59 -15.14 2.52
N ASP A 121 -15.99 -16.21 1.84
CA ASP A 121 -15.07 -17.16 1.20
C ASP A 121 -14.24 -16.47 0.10
N GLY A 122 -14.85 -15.59 -0.70
CA GLY A 122 -14.14 -14.79 -1.71
C GLY A 122 -13.06 -13.90 -1.12
N TRP A 123 -13.39 -13.11 -0.10
CA TRP A 123 -12.45 -12.22 0.58
C TRP A 123 -11.38 -12.95 1.39
N ARG A 124 -11.72 -14.08 1.99
CA ARG A 124 -10.74 -14.97 2.63
C ARG A 124 -9.73 -15.48 1.62
N GLY A 125 -10.19 -15.91 0.44
CA GLY A 125 -9.32 -16.31 -0.65
C GLY A 125 -8.39 -15.19 -1.14
N VAL A 126 -8.79 -13.91 -1.08
CA VAL A 126 -7.90 -12.77 -1.29
C VAL A 126 -6.85 -12.71 -0.19
N SER A 127 -7.29 -12.68 1.09
CA SER A 127 -6.40 -12.53 2.24
C SER A 127 -5.31 -13.60 2.30
N GLU A 128 -5.65 -14.85 2.01
CA GLU A 128 -4.71 -15.99 2.06
C GLU A 128 -3.58 -15.93 1.03
N ARG A 129 -3.73 -15.11 -0.01
CA ARG A 129 -2.70 -14.93 -1.06
C ARG A 129 -1.70 -13.83 -0.76
N PHE A 130 -1.92 -13.06 0.29
CA PHE A 130 -1.03 -11.98 0.72
C PHE A 130 -0.22 -12.37 1.94
N LYS A 131 1.03 -11.92 1.99
CA LYS A 131 1.81 -11.96 3.22
C LYS A 131 1.40 -10.77 4.09
N HIS A 132 0.88 -11.05 5.27
CA HIS A 132 0.49 -10.03 6.23
C HIS A 132 1.72 -9.51 6.98
N ILE A 133 1.85 -8.18 7.02
CA ILE A 133 2.88 -7.47 7.78
C ILE A 133 2.16 -6.51 8.72
N HIS A 134 2.30 -6.73 10.02
CA HIS A 134 1.72 -5.87 11.03
C HIS A 134 2.74 -4.81 11.45
N LEU A 135 2.37 -3.55 11.30
CA LEU A 135 3.16 -2.42 11.79
C LEU A 135 2.64 -2.06 13.17
N ASN A 136 3.38 -2.45 14.19
CA ASN A 136 3.06 -2.09 15.56
C ASN A 136 3.69 -0.73 15.90
N ASN A 137 2.91 0.17 16.46
CA ASN A 137 3.43 1.43 16.97
C ASN A 137 4.32 1.14 18.18
N ASN A 138 5.60 1.49 18.06
CA ASN A 138 6.49 1.57 19.20
C ASN A 138 6.41 3.00 19.77
N PHE A 139 5.83 3.14 20.95
CA PHE A 139 5.68 4.45 21.61
C PHE A 139 7.03 5.18 21.77
N THR A 140 8.11 4.46 22.08
CA THR A 140 9.44 5.04 22.19
C THR A 140 9.89 5.70 20.89
N GLN A 141 9.73 5.00 19.76
CA GLN A 141 10.05 5.56 18.45
C GLN A 141 9.15 6.76 18.09
N THR A 142 7.89 6.71 18.50
CA THR A 142 6.98 7.86 18.30
C THR A 142 7.47 9.08 19.08
N TYR A 143 7.92 8.92 20.31
CA TYR A 143 8.49 10.03 21.09
C TYR A 143 9.79 10.55 20.48
N GLU A 144 10.67 9.70 19.99
CA GLU A 144 11.91 10.09 19.29
C GLU A 144 11.62 10.92 18.03
N ILE A 145 10.60 10.51 17.25
CA ILE A 145 10.16 11.26 16.07
C ILE A 145 9.60 12.62 16.46
N VAL A 146 8.76 12.68 17.49
CA VAL A 146 8.20 13.94 17.99
C VAL A 146 9.32 14.85 18.51
N GLU A 147 10.26 14.32 19.26
CA GLU A 147 11.41 15.06 19.76
C GLU A 147 12.25 15.64 18.62
N SER A 148 12.51 14.86 17.58
CA SER A 148 13.28 15.32 16.41
C SER A 148 12.53 16.34 15.55
N ALA A 149 11.20 16.31 15.55
CA ALA A 149 10.36 17.25 14.80
C ALA A 149 10.16 18.60 15.53
N ILE A 150 10.27 18.60 16.86
CA ILE A 150 10.10 19.80 17.68
C ILE A 150 11.47 20.47 17.91
N HIS A 151 11.71 21.54 17.18
CA HIS A 151 12.90 22.35 17.40
C HIS A 151 12.68 23.34 18.55
N LYS A 152 13.36 23.07 19.68
CA LYS A 152 13.34 23.93 20.85
C LYS A 152 14.36 25.05 20.67
N LYS A 153 13.99 26.30 20.92
CA LYS A 153 14.96 27.38 21.06
C LYS A 153 15.67 27.20 22.41
N LYS A 154 16.96 26.95 22.37
CA LYS A 154 17.74 26.48 23.53
C LYS A 154 17.61 27.40 24.72
N ASP A 155 17.79 28.70 24.50
CA ASP A 155 17.75 29.76 25.51
C ASP A 155 16.39 29.81 26.25
N LEU A 156 15.29 29.81 25.48
CA LEU A 156 13.92 29.83 26.02
C LEU A 156 13.55 28.51 26.71
N TRP A 157 14.09 27.39 26.23
CA TRP A 157 13.82 26.09 26.82
C TRP A 157 14.52 25.92 28.14
N GLU A 158 15.78 26.40 28.28
CA GLU A 158 16.53 26.38 29.53
C GLU A 158 15.85 27.28 30.60
N GLU A 159 15.42 28.48 30.24
CA GLU A 159 14.68 29.39 31.11
C GLU A 159 13.35 28.77 31.58
N PHE A 160 12.57 28.21 30.66
CA PHE A 160 11.33 27.46 30.99
C PHE A 160 11.57 26.29 31.95
N CYS A 161 12.60 25.48 31.69
CA CYS A 161 12.91 24.35 32.57
C CYS A 161 13.32 24.79 33.97
N GLU A 162 14.03 25.89 34.12
CA GLU A 162 14.41 26.44 35.43
C GLU A 162 13.18 26.97 36.19
N GLU A 163 12.31 27.72 35.50
CA GLU A 163 11.10 28.30 36.11
C GLU A 163 10.12 27.20 36.60
N TYR A 164 9.97 26.13 35.87
CA TYR A 164 9.00 25.05 36.14
C TYR A 164 9.63 23.78 36.71
N LYS A 165 10.86 23.81 37.19
CA LYS A 165 11.63 22.66 37.70
C LYS A 165 10.91 21.86 38.78
N SER A 166 10.02 22.48 39.56
CA SER A 166 9.23 21.84 40.61
C SER A 166 7.96 21.16 40.09
N SER A 167 7.63 21.33 38.81
CA SER A 167 6.41 20.82 38.18
C SER A 167 6.66 19.55 37.34
N PHE A 168 7.94 19.18 37.19
CA PHE A 168 8.40 17.96 36.53
C PHE A 168 9.07 17.02 37.57
#